data_31ebfe494fef846fdd6547b8f6d00114
#
_entry.id   31ebfe494fef846fdd6547b8f6d00114
#
_cell.length_a   1.000
_cell.length_b   1.000
_cell.length_c   1.000
_cell.angle_alpha   90.00
_cell.angle_beta   90.00
_cell.angle_gamma   90.00
#
_symmetry.space_group_name_H-M   'P 1'
#
loop_
_entity.id
_entity.type
_entity.pdbx_description
1 polymer ?
#
loop_
_entity_poly.entity_id
_entity_poly.type
_entity_poly.pdbx_seq_one_letter_code
_entity_poly.pdbx_strand_id
1 'polypeptide(L)'
;PGDEFLSSINLYGGSITQFVHSFKRLGWNCHFVDPSDPENFRRALTPKCKAIFIEVLANPGGIVLDLEAITAIAQDAGIPLIVDNTMATPYLCRPMDWGADLIVHSTTKFLSGHGTSMGGVLIESGKFDWAKDGKFPTITEPDPAYHGLTFYETFGDFGFTMKARTVALRDFGPAMSPANAFYTLTGIETLPLRMDRHVANAMKVAEFLDGHAAVDWVSYAGLKSSPYRQLAEKYMPKGAGSVFTFGL
;
A
#
# COMPACT_ATOMS: atom_id res chain seq x y z
N PRO A 1 -16.57 -10.05 10.67
CA PRO A 1 -15.98 -10.25 12.02
C PRO A 1 -15.33 -11.62 12.12
N GLY A 2 -14.17 -11.70 12.81
CA GLY A 2 -13.42 -12.95 12.96
C GLY A 2 -12.35 -13.18 11.90
N ASP A 3 -12.34 -12.44 10.81
CA ASP A 3 -11.28 -12.48 9.81
C ASP A 3 -10.00 -11.79 10.31
N GLU A 4 -8.87 -12.22 9.77
CA GLU A 4 -7.55 -11.76 10.11
C GLU A 4 -6.82 -11.26 8.85
N PHE A 5 -5.83 -10.42 9.03
CA PHE A 5 -4.90 -10.05 7.97
C PHE A 5 -3.51 -9.80 8.56
N LEU A 6 -2.51 -9.96 7.73
CA LEU A 6 -1.13 -9.66 8.09
C LEU A 6 -0.77 -8.24 7.64
N SER A 7 0.06 -7.59 8.39
CA SER A 7 0.63 -6.30 8.00
C SER A 7 2.08 -6.16 8.45
N SER A 8 2.89 -5.42 7.67
CA SER A 8 4.21 -5.02 8.14
C SER A 8 4.11 -4.17 9.42
N ILE A 9 5.08 -4.30 10.32
CA ILE A 9 5.25 -3.36 11.44
C ILE A 9 5.66 -1.96 10.98
N ASN A 10 6.27 -1.86 9.80
CA ASN A 10 6.78 -0.62 9.22
C ASN A 10 5.70 0.02 8.35
N LEU A 11 4.85 0.83 8.98
CA LEU A 11 3.72 1.51 8.35
C LEU A 11 3.57 2.93 8.86
N TYR A 12 2.83 3.72 8.11
CA TYR A 12 2.30 4.98 8.57
C TYR A 12 1.52 4.82 9.89
N GLY A 13 1.79 5.69 10.87
CA GLY A 13 1.19 5.59 12.20
C GLY A 13 -0.33 5.60 12.22
N GLY A 14 -0.98 6.30 11.27
CA GLY A 14 -2.43 6.28 11.10
C GLY A 14 -2.96 4.90 10.70
N SER A 15 -2.26 4.16 9.85
CA SER A 15 -2.61 2.80 9.47
C SER A 15 -2.47 1.86 10.67
N ILE A 16 -1.39 1.97 11.43
CA ILE A 16 -1.20 1.19 12.67
C ILE A 16 -2.36 1.45 13.64
N THR A 17 -2.68 2.71 13.91
CA THR A 17 -3.78 3.09 14.81
C THR A 17 -5.12 2.54 14.32
N GLN A 18 -5.40 2.62 13.03
CA GLN A 18 -6.61 2.08 12.42
C GLN A 18 -6.71 0.57 12.60
N PHE A 19 -5.63 -0.17 12.35
CA PHE A 19 -5.60 -1.63 12.43
C PHE A 19 -5.69 -2.12 13.88
N VAL A 20 -4.96 -1.48 14.81
CA VAL A 20 -4.95 -1.86 16.23
C VAL A 20 -6.26 -1.55 16.92
N HIS A 21 -6.89 -0.42 16.61
CA HIS A 21 -8.03 0.07 17.37
C HIS A 21 -9.36 0.01 16.60
N SER A 22 -9.42 0.61 15.41
CA SER A 22 -10.69 0.76 14.68
C SER A 22 -11.16 -0.57 14.10
N PHE A 23 -10.28 -1.29 13.42
CA PHE A 23 -10.61 -2.56 12.78
C PHE A 23 -10.91 -3.64 13.83
N LYS A 24 -10.20 -3.64 14.94
CA LYS A 24 -10.49 -4.55 16.06
C LYS A 24 -11.91 -4.39 16.60
N ARG A 25 -12.45 -3.15 16.66
CA ARG A 25 -13.84 -2.89 17.06
C ARG A 25 -14.87 -3.45 16.06
N LEU A 26 -14.47 -3.60 14.79
CA LEU A 26 -15.28 -4.23 13.75
C LEU A 26 -15.11 -5.75 13.71
N GLY A 27 -14.27 -6.30 14.60
CA GLY A 27 -13.98 -7.74 14.68
C GLY A 27 -12.95 -8.24 13.66
N TRP A 28 -12.15 -7.35 13.09
CA TRP A 28 -11.03 -7.70 12.21
C TRP A 28 -9.72 -7.60 12.97
N ASN A 29 -8.89 -8.63 12.87
CA ASN A 29 -7.63 -8.69 13.60
C ASN A 29 -6.43 -8.55 12.67
N CYS A 30 -5.54 -7.62 13.00
CA CYS A 30 -4.27 -7.46 12.31
C CYS A 30 -3.15 -8.14 13.10
N HIS A 31 -2.35 -8.95 12.42
CA HIS A 31 -1.08 -9.48 12.93
C HIS A 31 0.06 -8.72 12.28
N PHE A 32 0.81 -7.99 13.10
CA PHE A 32 1.97 -7.24 12.64
C PHE A 32 3.19 -8.14 12.53
N VAL A 33 3.87 -8.05 11.39
CA VAL A 33 4.99 -8.90 10.99
C VAL A 33 6.23 -8.05 10.75
N ASP A 34 7.37 -8.48 11.26
CA ASP A 34 8.67 -7.90 10.93
C ASP A 34 9.03 -8.26 9.48
N PRO A 35 9.15 -7.28 8.57
CA PRO A 35 9.41 -7.52 7.16
C PRO A 35 10.89 -7.73 6.82
N SER A 36 11.78 -7.75 7.79
CA SER A 36 13.24 -7.95 7.58
C SER A 36 13.56 -9.30 6.93
N ASP A 37 12.71 -10.32 7.18
CA ASP A 37 12.69 -11.60 6.48
C ASP A 37 11.27 -11.84 5.94
N PRO A 38 11.04 -11.88 4.61
CA PRO A 38 9.73 -12.14 4.03
C PRO A 38 9.07 -13.43 4.56
N GLU A 39 9.84 -14.45 4.90
CA GLU A 39 9.29 -15.69 5.45
C GLU A 39 8.59 -15.51 6.81
N ASN A 40 8.79 -14.39 7.49
CA ASN A 40 8.00 -14.04 8.67
C ASN A 40 6.51 -13.92 8.35
N PHE A 41 6.14 -13.41 7.15
CA PHE A 41 4.76 -13.38 6.70
C PHE A 41 4.21 -14.80 6.55
N ARG A 42 4.97 -15.73 5.94
CA ARG A 42 4.55 -17.13 5.80
C ARG A 42 4.33 -17.79 7.16
N ARG A 43 5.24 -17.56 8.11
CA ARG A 43 5.13 -18.10 9.48
C ARG A 43 3.94 -17.55 10.27
N ALA A 44 3.51 -16.34 9.96
CA ALA A 44 2.39 -15.67 10.64
C ALA A 44 1.02 -16.00 10.03
N LEU A 45 0.94 -16.68 8.88
CA LEU A 45 -0.31 -17.03 8.23
C LEU A 45 -1.17 -17.94 9.13
N THR A 46 -2.46 -17.63 9.17
CA THR A 46 -3.50 -18.46 9.77
C THR A 46 -4.57 -18.80 8.73
N PRO A 47 -5.40 -19.82 8.96
CA PRO A 47 -6.54 -20.12 8.07
C PRO A 47 -7.56 -18.98 7.94
N LYS A 48 -7.56 -18.02 8.87
CA LYS A 48 -8.45 -16.86 8.88
C LYS A 48 -7.90 -15.66 8.14
N CYS A 49 -6.63 -15.71 7.70
CA CYS A 49 -6.01 -14.60 6.96
C CYS A 49 -6.70 -14.39 5.61
N LYS A 50 -7.10 -13.14 5.35
CA LYS A 50 -7.79 -12.71 4.14
C LYS A 50 -6.97 -11.78 3.27
N ALA A 51 -5.88 -11.20 3.77
CA ALA A 51 -5.00 -10.31 3.01
C ALA A 51 -3.64 -10.17 3.69
N ILE A 52 -2.66 -9.70 2.92
CA ILE A 52 -1.43 -9.09 3.42
C ILE A 52 -1.45 -7.61 3.02
N PHE A 53 -1.18 -6.70 3.98
CA PHE A 53 -1.07 -5.27 3.75
C PHE A 53 0.34 -4.78 4.03
N ILE A 54 0.95 -4.05 3.09
CA ILE A 54 2.30 -3.47 3.23
C ILE A 54 2.37 -2.08 2.62
N GLU A 55 3.40 -1.31 3.00
CA GLU A 55 3.90 -0.15 2.25
C GLU A 55 5.15 -0.55 1.47
N VAL A 56 5.23 -0.22 0.18
CA VAL A 56 6.42 -0.52 -0.62
C VAL A 56 7.63 0.28 -0.14
N LEU A 57 7.42 1.53 0.22
CA LEU A 57 8.37 2.45 0.83
C LEU A 57 7.77 2.94 2.14
N ALA A 58 8.22 2.37 3.25
CA ALA A 58 7.64 2.61 4.55
C ALA A 58 7.90 4.04 5.07
N ASN A 59 6.87 4.62 5.65
CA ASN A 59 6.94 5.89 6.37
C ASN A 59 6.56 5.67 7.86
N PRO A 60 7.48 5.86 8.81
CA PRO A 60 8.84 6.42 8.69
C PRO A 60 9.89 5.42 8.23
N GLY A 61 11.11 5.91 8.03
CA GLY A 61 12.32 5.11 7.90
C GLY A 61 12.82 4.87 6.48
N GLY A 62 12.00 5.08 5.45
CA GLY A 62 12.43 4.83 4.06
C GLY A 62 12.83 3.37 3.81
N ILE A 63 12.20 2.43 4.52
CA ILE A 63 12.43 0.99 4.42
C ILE A 63 11.72 0.48 3.17
N VAL A 64 12.42 -0.31 2.35
CA VAL A 64 11.86 -0.92 1.13
C VAL A 64 11.67 -2.41 1.36
N LEU A 65 10.45 -2.89 1.11
CA LEU A 65 10.11 -4.30 1.29
C LEU A 65 10.32 -5.10 0.00
N ASP A 66 10.59 -6.40 0.15
CA ASP A 66 10.71 -7.31 -1.00
C ASP A 66 9.32 -7.69 -1.55
N LEU A 67 8.87 -6.93 -2.55
CA LEU A 67 7.55 -7.12 -3.17
C LEU A 67 7.38 -8.51 -3.77
N GLU A 68 8.36 -9.02 -4.50
CA GLU A 68 8.24 -10.33 -5.16
C GLU A 68 8.12 -11.46 -4.15
N ALA A 69 8.97 -11.45 -3.11
CA ALA A 69 8.93 -12.49 -2.08
C ALA A 69 7.60 -12.48 -1.33
N ILE A 70 7.09 -11.30 -0.94
CA ILE A 70 5.82 -11.19 -0.21
C ILE A 70 4.63 -11.51 -1.14
N THR A 71 4.69 -11.12 -2.42
CA THR A 71 3.69 -11.49 -3.43
C THR A 71 3.58 -13.02 -3.56
N ALA A 72 4.71 -13.72 -3.67
CA ALA A 72 4.72 -15.18 -3.76
C ALA A 72 4.05 -15.83 -2.54
N ILE A 73 4.31 -15.32 -1.34
CA ILE A 73 3.68 -15.80 -0.10
C ILE A 73 2.16 -15.59 -0.12
N ALA A 74 1.70 -14.41 -0.55
CA ALA A 74 0.28 -14.10 -0.66
C ALA A 74 -0.43 -15.01 -1.68
N GLN A 75 0.19 -15.22 -2.85
CA GLN A 75 -0.33 -16.10 -3.91
C GLN A 75 -0.40 -17.57 -3.47
N ASP A 76 0.64 -18.07 -2.80
CA ASP A 76 0.66 -19.43 -2.24
C ASP A 76 -0.46 -19.61 -1.21
N ALA A 77 -0.71 -18.58 -0.41
CA ALA A 77 -1.77 -18.59 0.59
C ALA A 77 -3.17 -18.36 -0.01
N GLY A 78 -3.31 -18.03 -1.29
CA GLY A 78 -4.59 -17.71 -1.95
C GLY A 78 -5.29 -16.49 -1.34
N ILE A 79 -4.52 -15.44 -0.99
CA ILE A 79 -5.00 -14.17 -0.45
C ILE A 79 -4.38 -13.00 -1.20
N PRO A 80 -5.09 -11.85 -1.36
CA PRO A 80 -4.55 -10.71 -2.08
C PRO A 80 -3.43 -10.01 -1.29
N LEU A 81 -2.44 -9.51 -2.04
CA LEU A 81 -1.48 -8.53 -1.54
C LEU A 81 -2.01 -7.12 -1.80
N ILE A 82 -2.18 -6.35 -0.73
CA ILE A 82 -2.58 -4.94 -0.74
C ILE A 82 -1.35 -4.09 -0.46
N VAL A 83 -1.02 -3.19 -1.38
CA VAL A 83 0.16 -2.33 -1.25
C VAL A 83 -0.25 -0.87 -1.16
N ASP A 84 0.09 -0.22 -0.06
CA ASP A 84 0.08 1.24 0.00
C ASP A 84 1.32 1.77 -0.71
N ASN A 85 1.07 2.42 -1.84
CA ASN A 85 2.11 2.97 -2.70
C ASN A 85 2.17 4.52 -2.63
N THR A 86 1.67 5.09 -1.53
CA THR A 86 1.55 6.54 -1.35
C THR A 86 2.89 7.25 -1.48
N MET A 87 3.94 6.73 -0.83
CA MET A 87 5.23 7.41 -0.76
C MET A 87 6.07 7.24 -2.04
N ALA A 88 6.01 6.08 -2.68
CA ALA A 88 6.69 5.85 -3.95
C ALA A 88 5.95 6.49 -5.13
N THR A 89 4.63 6.55 -5.09
CA THR A 89 3.77 6.98 -6.20
C THR A 89 3.86 6.03 -7.41
N PRO A 90 2.92 6.06 -8.35
CA PRO A 90 3.01 5.23 -9.56
C PRO A 90 4.16 5.65 -10.50
N TYR A 91 4.81 6.78 -10.21
CA TYR A 91 5.97 7.25 -10.97
C TYR A 91 7.25 6.50 -10.62
N LEU A 92 7.51 6.26 -9.33
CA LEU A 92 8.72 5.55 -8.87
C LEU A 92 8.51 4.03 -8.83
N CYS A 93 7.35 3.56 -8.37
CA CYS A 93 7.03 2.15 -8.27
C CYS A 93 5.63 1.84 -8.77
N ARG A 94 5.48 0.74 -9.48
CA ARG A 94 4.19 0.18 -9.91
C ARG A 94 4.07 -1.25 -9.35
N PRO A 95 3.55 -1.41 -8.11
CA PRO A 95 3.55 -2.71 -7.44
C PRO A 95 2.78 -3.83 -8.19
N MET A 96 1.83 -3.47 -9.06
CA MET A 96 1.14 -4.45 -9.91
C MET A 96 2.06 -5.13 -10.92
N ASP A 97 3.14 -4.48 -11.35
CA ASP A 97 4.16 -5.08 -12.22
C ASP A 97 4.92 -6.20 -11.49
N TRP A 98 4.85 -6.21 -10.16
CA TRP A 98 5.45 -7.17 -9.23
C TRP A 98 4.43 -8.11 -8.58
N GLY A 99 3.20 -8.14 -9.09
CA GLY A 99 2.16 -9.08 -8.72
C GLY A 99 1.27 -8.67 -7.55
N ALA A 100 1.32 -7.41 -7.10
CA ALA A 100 0.35 -6.90 -6.14
C ALA A 100 -1.06 -6.87 -6.74
N ASP A 101 -2.07 -7.23 -5.95
CA ASP A 101 -3.45 -7.37 -6.41
C ASP A 101 -4.25 -6.08 -6.25
N LEU A 102 -4.04 -5.40 -5.14
CA LEU A 102 -4.72 -4.14 -4.79
C LEU A 102 -3.68 -3.09 -4.41
N ILE A 103 -3.85 -1.88 -4.94
CA ILE A 103 -3.01 -0.73 -4.60
C ILE A 103 -3.88 0.33 -3.96
N VAL A 104 -3.38 0.90 -2.86
CA VAL A 104 -3.98 2.09 -2.25
C VAL A 104 -3.02 3.26 -2.32
N HIS A 105 -3.55 4.45 -2.47
CA HIS A 105 -2.82 5.70 -2.33
C HIS A 105 -3.62 6.69 -1.49
N SER A 106 -2.97 7.35 -0.57
CA SER A 106 -3.46 8.63 -0.08
C SER A 106 -3.23 9.67 -1.17
N THR A 107 -4.30 10.10 -1.85
CA THR A 107 -4.20 11.17 -2.86
C THR A 107 -3.86 12.52 -2.22
N THR A 108 -4.05 12.64 -0.90
CA THR A 108 -3.67 13.78 -0.07
C THR A 108 -2.19 14.16 -0.20
N LYS A 109 -1.31 13.18 -0.49
CA LYS A 109 0.15 13.34 -0.51
C LYS A 109 0.66 13.75 -1.89
N PHE A 110 1.60 13.00 -2.45
CA PHE A 110 2.26 13.37 -3.71
C PHE A 110 1.33 13.41 -4.93
N LEU A 111 0.22 12.65 -4.95
CA LEU A 111 -0.68 12.67 -6.10
C LEU A 111 -1.30 14.05 -6.29
N SER A 112 -1.91 14.65 -5.27
CA SER A 112 -2.36 16.05 -5.37
C SER A 112 -1.19 17.02 -5.25
N GLY A 113 -0.22 16.74 -4.38
CA GLY A 113 1.08 17.40 -4.29
C GLY A 113 1.09 18.81 -3.71
N HIS A 114 -0.04 19.37 -3.30
CA HIS A 114 -0.18 20.78 -2.89
C HIS A 114 -0.75 20.96 -1.48
N GLY A 115 -1.14 19.88 -0.79
CA GLY A 115 -1.76 19.97 0.53
C GLY A 115 -3.16 20.60 0.53
N THR A 116 -3.80 20.69 -0.61
CA THR A 116 -5.08 21.40 -0.81
C THR A 116 -6.30 20.48 -0.80
N SER A 117 -6.10 19.17 -0.88
CA SER A 117 -7.18 18.20 -0.93
C SER A 117 -6.87 16.96 -0.11
N MET A 118 -7.91 16.34 0.42
CA MET A 118 -7.82 15.04 1.09
C MET A 118 -8.57 14.00 0.28
N GLY A 119 -8.01 12.78 0.23
CA GLY A 119 -8.67 11.69 -0.44
C GLY A 119 -7.80 10.44 -0.51
N GLY A 120 -8.38 9.40 -1.06
CA GLY A 120 -7.72 8.13 -1.34
C GLY A 120 -8.20 7.53 -2.64
N VAL A 121 -7.42 6.63 -3.19
CA VAL A 121 -7.79 5.83 -4.36
C VAL A 121 -7.41 4.37 -4.10
N LEU A 122 -8.30 3.49 -4.51
CA LEU A 122 -8.09 2.05 -4.55
C LEU A 122 -8.06 1.60 -6.01
N ILE A 123 -7.10 0.79 -6.36
CA ILE A 123 -6.88 0.26 -7.71
C ILE A 123 -6.79 -1.26 -7.63
N GLU A 124 -7.56 -1.95 -8.45
CA GLU A 124 -7.58 -3.41 -8.57
C GLU A 124 -6.78 -3.84 -9.80
N SER A 125 -6.00 -4.91 -9.68
CA SER A 125 -5.23 -5.47 -10.81
C SER A 125 -6.10 -6.21 -11.81
N GLY A 126 -7.25 -6.71 -11.38
CA GLY A 126 -8.11 -7.60 -12.14
C GLY A 126 -7.56 -9.03 -12.32
N LYS A 127 -6.47 -9.37 -11.64
CA LYS A 127 -5.77 -10.66 -11.83
C LYS A 127 -6.00 -11.65 -10.69
N PHE A 128 -6.47 -11.18 -9.54
CA PHE A 128 -6.71 -12.05 -8.39
C PHE A 128 -7.96 -12.88 -8.59
N ASP A 129 -7.85 -14.19 -8.44
CA ASP A 129 -8.99 -15.12 -8.50
C ASP A 129 -9.74 -15.14 -7.15
N TRP A 130 -10.76 -14.29 -7.05
CA TRP A 130 -11.60 -14.18 -5.86
C TRP A 130 -12.39 -15.45 -5.55
N ALA A 131 -12.60 -16.35 -6.53
CA ALA A 131 -13.32 -17.60 -6.34
C ALA A 131 -12.45 -18.74 -5.80
N LYS A 132 -11.12 -18.58 -5.89
CA LYS A 132 -10.18 -19.58 -5.42
C LYS A 132 -10.36 -19.86 -3.93
N ASP A 133 -10.45 -21.14 -3.59
CA ASP A 133 -10.51 -21.66 -2.21
C ASP A 133 -11.73 -21.20 -1.37
N GLY A 134 -12.73 -20.54 -1.98
CA GLY A 134 -13.96 -20.11 -1.28
C GLY A 134 -13.73 -19.11 -0.13
N LYS A 135 -12.62 -18.40 -0.16
CA LYS A 135 -12.23 -17.48 0.95
C LYS A 135 -13.03 -16.19 1.00
N PHE A 136 -13.65 -15.79 -0.12
CA PHE A 136 -14.27 -14.47 -0.31
C PHE A 136 -15.76 -14.55 -0.66
N PRO A 137 -16.60 -15.18 0.18
CA PRO A 137 -18.01 -15.40 -0.12
C PRO A 137 -18.78 -14.11 -0.39
N THR A 138 -18.39 -13.00 0.25
CA THR A 138 -19.03 -11.69 0.03
C THR A 138 -18.91 -11.15 -1.41
N ILE A 139 -17.98 -11.69 -2.21
CA ILE A 139 -17.77 -11.31 -3.62
C ILE A 139 -18.27 -12.42 -4.55
N THR A 140 -18.17 -13.68 -4.11
CA THR A 140 -18.38 -14.88 -4.93
C THR A 140 -19.71 -15.58 -4.72
N GLU A 141 -20.49 -15.18 -3.69
CA GLU A 141 -21.83 -15.69 -3.44
C GLU A 141 -22.91 -14.64 -3.74
N PRO A 142 -24.17 -15.07 -3.98
CA PRO A 142 -25.29 -14.16 -4.21
C PRO A 142 -25.50 -13.18 -3.06
N ASP A 143 -25.51 -11.88 -3.36
CA ASP A 143 -25.71 -10.82 -2.39
C ASP A 143 -27.20 -10.49 -2.24
N PRO A 144 -27.84 -10.73 -1.10
CA PRO A 144 -29.25 -10.44 -0.90
C PRO A 144 -29.58 -8.94 -0.95
N ALA A 145 -28.61 -8.06 -0.63
CA ALA A 145 -28.80 -6.60 -0.75
C ALA A 145 -28.84 -6.11 -2.21
N TYR A 146 -28.41 -6.95 -3.14
CA TYR A 146 -28.38 -6.70 -4.58
C TYR A 146 -29.20 -7.74 -5.35
N HIS A 147 -30.33 -8.19 -4.77
CA HIS A 147 -31.29 -9.10 -5.41
C HIS A 147 -30.66 -10.43 -5.85
N GLY A 148 -29.66 -10.93 -5.15
CA GLY A 148 -28.99 -12.18 -5.46
C GLY A 148 -27.89 -12.06 -6.52
N LEU A 149 -27.43 -10.83 -6.84
CA LEU A 149 -26.30 -10.64 -7.74
C LEU A 149 -25.02 -11.18 -7.11
N THR A 150 -24.22 -11.92 -7.89
CA THR A 150 -22.87 -12.35 -7.54
C THR A 150 -21.87 -11.40 -8.21
N PHE A 151 -21.12 -10.64 -7.40
CA PHE A 151 -20.25 -9.58 -7.90
C PHE A 151 -19.15 -10.12 -8.84
N TYR A 152 -18.50 -11.22 -8.46
CA TYR A 152 -17.43 -11.80 -9.27
C TYR A 152 -17.95 -12.33 -10.61
N GLU A 153 -19.05 -13.06 -10.62
CA GLU A 153 -19.64 -13.59 -11.86
C GLU A 153 -20.13 -12.48 -12.80
N THR A 154 -20.69 -11.40 -12.21
CA THR A 154 -21.30 -10.31 -12.98
C THR A 154 -20.24 -9.35 -13.56
N PHE A 155 -19.19 -9.05 -12.80
CA PHE A 155 -18.24 -8.01 -13.15
C PHE A 155 -16.81 -8.53 -13.43
N GLY A 156 -16.53 -9.81 -13.22
CA GLY A 156 -15.22 -10.41 -13.52
C GLY A 156 -14.10 -9.66 -12.82
N ASP A 157 -13.15 -9.16 -13.61
CA ASP A 157 -11.95 -8.45 -13.16
C ASP A 157 -12.22 -7.17 -12.35
N PHE A 158 -13.47 -6.70 -12.33
CA PHE A 158 -13.92 -5.54 -11.55
C PHE A 158 -14.78 -5.92 -10.34
N GLY A 159 -14.89 -7.20 -10.02
CA GLY A 159 -15.80 -7.70 -8.99
C GLY A 159 -15.55 -7.07 -7.62
N PHE A 160 -14.30 -6.99 -7.20
CA PHE A 160 -13.94 -6.36 -5.93
C PHE A 160 -14.20 -4.85 -5.95
N THR A 161 -13.76 -4.15 -6.99
CA THR A 161 -13.96 -2.70 -7.14
C THR A 161 -15.45 -2.35 -7.15
N MET A 162 -16.27 -3.13 -7.85
CA MET A 162 -17.72 -2.91 -7.87
C MET A 162 -18.35 -3.16 -6.51
N LYS A 163 -17.95 -4.21 -5.79
CA LYS A 163 -18.39 -4.47 -4.41
C LYS A 163 -17.98 -3.34 -3.47
N ALA A 164 -16.73 -2.91 -3.54
CA ALA A 164 -16.23 -1.80 -2.72
C ALA A 164 -17.00 -0.50 -2.99
N ARG A 165 -17.31 -0.21 -4.25
CA ARG A 165 -18.05 0.99 -4.65
C ARG A 165 -19.52 0.95 -4.26
N THR A 166 -20.19 -0.17 -4.49
CA THR A 166 -21.64 -0.28 -4.29
C THR A 166 -22.03 -0.51 -2.84
N VAL A 167 -21.16 -1.11 -2.03
CA VAL A 167 -21.42 -1.40 -0.62
C VAL A 167 -20.58 -0.47 0.26
N ALA A 168 -19.25 -0.63 0.28
CA ALA A 168 -18.41 0.09 1.24
C ALA A 168 -18.47 1.61 1.05
N LEU A 169 -18.26 2.09 -0.17
CA LEU A 169 -18.29 3.53 -0.46
C LEU A 169 -19.69 4.13 -0.23
N ARG A 170 -20.74 3.45 -0.70
CA ARG A 170 -22.13 3.93 -0.55
C ARG A 170 -22.56 3.94 0.91
N ASP A 171 -22.33 2.87 1.65
CA ASP A 171 -22.91 2.66 2.97
C ASP A 171 -22.09 3.34 4.08
N PHE A 172 -20.75 3.38 3.95
CA PHE A 172 -19.85 4.07 4.90
C PHE A 172 -19.49 5.50 4.49
N GLY A 173 -19.75 5.89 3.25
CA GLY A 173 -19.63 7.26 2.75
C GLY A 173 -18.21 7.79 2.47
N PRO A 174 -17.13 6.99 2.30
CA PRO A 174 -15.79 7.53 2.03
C PRO A 174 -15.65 8.01 0.57
N ALA A 175 -16.61 8.78 0.09
CA ALA A 175 -16.62 9.31 -1.28
C ALA A 175 -15.78 10.58 -1.37
N MET A 176 -14.88 10.64 -2.36
CA MET A 176 -14.13 11.86 -2.65
C MET A 176 -15.05 12.91 -3.27
N SER A 177 -14.96 14.17 -2.80
CA SER A 177 -15.69 15.27 -3.44
C SER A 177 -15.18 15.51 -4.87
N PRO A 178 -16.05 15.97 -5.79
CA PRO A 178 -15.62 16.31 -7.15
C PRO A 178 -14.50 17.38 -7.18
N ALA A 179 -14.53 18.35 -6.27
CA ALA A 179 -13.49 19.35 -6.16
C ALA A 179 -12.12 18.72 -5.78
N ASN A 180 -12.09 17.81 -4.79
CA ASN A 180 -10.86 17.12 -4.42
C ASN A 180 -10.36 16.21 -5.54
N ALA A 181 -11.24 15.57 -6.30
CA ALA A 181 -10.88 14.78 -7.47
C ALA A 181 -10.22 15.67 -8.54
N PHE A 182 -10.78 16.84 -8.81
CA PHE A 182 -10.24 17.82 -9.76
C PHE A 182 -8.82 18.29 -9.33
N TYR A 183 -8.65 18.68 -8.06
CA TYR A 183 -7.32 19.06 -7.56
C TYR A 183 -6.31 17.92 -7.62
N THR A 184 -6.74 16.70 -7.34
CA THR A 184 -5.88 15.52 -7.45
C THR A 184 -5.44 15.28 -8.90
N LEU A 185 -6.36 15.35 -9.86
CA LEU A 185 -6.05 15.20 -11.29
C LEU A 185 -5.06 16.27 -11.76
N THR A 186 -5.30 17.55 -11.40
CA THR A 186 -4.39 18.65 -11.69
C THR A 186 -2.99 18.40 -11.10
N GLY A 187 -2.93 17.88 -9.87
CA GLY A 187 -1.64 17.54 -9.23
C GLY A 187 -0.90 16.41 -9.95
N ILE A 188 -1.61 15.42 -10.47
CA ILE A 188 -1.03 14.28 -11.18
C ILE A 188 -0.31 14.72 -12.47
N GLU A 189 -0.77 15.77 -13.15
CA GLU A 189 -0.14 16.27 -14.38
C GLU A 189 1.34 16.62 -14.18
N THR A 190 1.71 17.12 -13.00
CA THR A 190 3.09 17.50 -12.68
C THR A 190 3.83 16.47 -11.82
N LEU A 191 3.21 15.32 -11.51
CA LEU A 191 3.77 14.33 -10.62
C LEU A 191 5.19 13.88 -11.01
N PRO A 192 5.50 13.54 -12.29
CA PRO A 192 6.84 13.11 -12.67
C PRO A 192 7.91 14.19 -12.35
N LEU A 193 7.65 15.42 -12.73
CA LEU A 193 8.57 16.56 -12.51
C LEU A 193 8.82 16.81 -11.02
N ARG A 194 7.76 16.71 -10.20
CA ARG A 194 7.86 16.89 -8.76
C ARG A 194 8.64 15.75 -8.11
N MET A 195 8.37 14.51 -8.52
CA MET A 195 9.04 13.35 -7.93
C MET A 195 10.53 13.32 -8.29
N ASP A 196 10.91 13.64 -9.52
CA ASP A 196 12.32 13.78 -9.89
C ASP A 196 13.04 14.81 -9.00
N ARG A 197 12.41 15.96 -8.77
CA ARG A 197 12.98 16.98 -7.90
C ARG A 197 13.03 16.57 -6.44
N HIS A 198 11.98 15.93 -5.92
CA HIS A 198 11.93 15.41 -4.55
C HIS A 198 13.04 14.39 -4.30
N VAL A 199 13.19 13.42 -5.20
CA VAL A 199 14.24 12.38 -5.10
C VAL A 199 15.63 13.01 -5.13
N ALA A 200 15.88 13.92 -6.09
CA ALA A 200 17.18 14.58 -6.21
C ALA A 200 17.52 15.43 -4.96
N ASN A 201 16.53 16.10 -4.39
CA ASN A 201 16.73 16.89 -3.18
C ASN A 201 16.95 15.99 -1.96
N ALA A 202 16.14 14.92 -1.81
CA ALA A 202 16.26 13.97 -0.71
C ALA A 202 17.65 13.31 -0.69
N MET A 203 18.17 12.90 -1.86
CA MET A 203 19.50 12.32 -1.97
C MET A 203 20.57 13.30 -1.45
N LYS A 204 20.56 14.56 -1.94
CA LYS A 204 21.54 15.57 -1.50
C LYS A 204 21.50 15.85 -0.02
N VAL A 205 20.29 15.93 0.56
CA VAL A 205 20.14 16.17 2.00
C VAL A 205 20.57 14.93 2.81
N ALA A 206 20.21 13.74 2.35
CA ALA A 206 20.62 12.50 3.01
C ALA A 206 22.14 12.31 2.99
N GLU A 207 22.81 12.58 1.86
CA GLU A 207 24.27 12.52 1.75
C GLU A 207 24.95 13.56 2.64
N PHE A 208 24.40 14.79 2.71
CA PHE A 208 24.92 15.82 3.61
C PHE A 208 24.80 15.39 5.08
N LEU A 209 23.66 14.85 5.49
CA LEU A 209 23.42 14.41 6.86
C LEU A 209 24.27 13.18 7.22
N ASP A 210 24.43 12.23 6.29
CA ASP A 210 25.22 11.00 6.49
C ASP A 210 26.71 11.31 6.74
N GLY A 211 27.20 12.46 6.21
CA GLY A 211 28.55 12.94 6.47
C GLY A 211 28.70 13.97 7.59
N HIS A 212 27.61 14.34 8.29
CA HIS A 212 27.63 15.42 9.26
C HIS A 212 27.99 14.95 10.66
N ALA A 213 28.96 15.60 11.32
CA ALA A 213 29.50 15.17 12.62
C ALA A 213 28.49 15.12 13.80
N ALA A 214 27.35 15.82 13.70
CA ALA A 214 26.29 15.81 14.70
C ALA A 214 25.15 14.81 14.38
N VAL A 215 25.31 13.98 13.34
CA VAL A 215 24.30 12.98 12.95
C VAL A 215 24.85 11.59 13.18
N ASP A 216 24.15 10.81 13.99
CA ASP A 216 24.57 9.46 14.33
C ASP A 216 24.27 8.45 13.23
N TRP A 217 23.12 8.62 12.54
CA TRP A 217 22.68 7.73 11.48
C TRP A 217 21.66 8.39 10.55
N VAL A 218 21.61 7.93 9.31
CA VAL A 218 20.57 8.28 8.32
C VAL A 218 19.97 7.01 7.74
N SER A 219 18.65 6.89 7.77
CA SER A 219 17.92 5.80 7.13
C SER A 219 17.23 6.31 5.87
N TYR A 220 17.86 6.08 4.73
CA TYR A 220 17.37 6.41 3.40
C TYR A 220 17.79 5.33 2.40
N ALA A 221 16.82 4.72 1.71
CA ALA A 221 17.10 3.60 0.81
C ALA A 221 17.99 3.95 -0.39
N GLY A 222 18.15 5.23 -0.71
CA GLY A 222 19.04 5.71 -1.77
C GLY A 222 20.52 5.77 -1.41
N LEU A 223 20.90 5.78 -0.12
CA LEU A 223 22.30 5.83 0.29
C LEU A 223 23.04 4.54 -0.06
N LYS A 224 24.34 4.66 -0.36
CA LYS A 224 25.20 3.49 -0.64
C LYS A 224 25.32 2.52 0.54
N SER A 225 25.25 3.06 1.74
CA SER A 225 25.30 2.32 3.01
C SER A 225 23.97 1.64 3.38
N SER A 226 22.87 1.98 2.70
CA SER A 226 21.54 1.46 3.05
C SER A 226 21.39 -0.02 2.77
N PRO A 227 20.91 -0.82 3.74
CA PRO A 227 20.60 -2.24 3.51
C PRO A 227 19.47 -2.45 2.50
N TYR A 228 18.67 -1.41 2.25
CA TYR A 228 17.51 -1.45 1.33
C TYR A 228 17.85 -1.00 -0.09
N ARG A 229 19.09 -0.60 -0.36
CA ARG A 229 19.49 -0.03 -1.64
C ARG A 229 19.19 -0.93 -2.82
N GLN A 230 19.51 -2.21 -2.72
CA GLN A 230 19.29 -3.17 -3.82
C GLN A 230 17.80 -3.33 -4.14
N LEU A 231 16.93 -3.38 -3.12
CA LEU A 231 15.48 -3.42 -3.30
C LEU A 231 14.95 -2.11 -3.88
N ALA A 232 15.49 -0.98 -3.45
CA ALA A 232 15.12 0.32 -4.01
C ALA A 232 15.50 0.43 -5.50
N GLU A 233 16.69 0.02 -5.88
CA GLU A 233 17.13 0.00 -7.28
C GLU A 233 16.28 -0.94 -8.14
N LYS A 234 15.86 -2.09 -7.59
CA LYS A 234 15.01 -3.06 -8.26
C LYS A 234 13.59 -2.54 -8.48
N TYR A 235 12.93 -2.06 -7.42
CA TYR A 235 11.49 -1.71 -7.45
C TYR A 235 11.23 -0.25 -7.83
N MET A 236 12.22 0.63 -7.61
CA MET A 236 12.12 2.07 -7.82
C MET A 236 13.36 2.59 -8.60
N PRO A 237 13.56 2.18 -9.86
CA PRO A 237 14.77 2.53 -10.62
C PRO A 237 14.93 4.04 -10.88
N LYS A 238 13.86 4.83 -10.71
CA LYS A 238 13.89 6.30 -10.85
C LYS A 238 14.26 7.00 -9.54
N GLY A 239 14.50 6.27 -8.45
CA GLY A 239 14.96 6.80 -7.16
C GLY A 239 14.16 6.30 -5.96
N ALA A 240 14.77 6.40 -4.79
CA ALA A 240 14.32 5.79 -3.54
C ALA A 240 13.29 6.63 -2.74
N GLY A 241 12.51 7.45 -3.44
CA GLY A 241 11.52 8.32 -2.78
C GLY A 241 12.16 9.58 -2.17
N SER A 242 11.40 10.23 -1.29
CA SER A 242 11.83 11.47 -0.63
C SER A 242 11.53 11.50 0.87
N VAL A 243 11.30 10.33 1.45
CA VAL A 243 11.08 10.17 2.90
C VAL A 243 12.26 9.41 3.48
N PHE A 244 12.85 9.97 4.51
CA PHE A 244 13.94 9.35 5.27
C PHE A 244 13.92 9.84 6.73
N THR A 245 14.66 9.17 7.59
CA THR A 245 14.83 9.55 9.00
C THR A 245 16.32 9.60 9.34
N PHE A 246 16.65 10.36 10.38
CA PHE A 246 18.01 10.43 10.92
C PHE A 246 17.96 10.64 12.43
N GLY A 247 19.05 10.29 13.12
CA GLY A 247 19.25 10.51 14.56
C GLY A 247 20.41 11.47 14.83
N LEU A 248 20.26 12.24 15.95
CA LEU A 248 21.25 13.19 16.49
C LEU A 248 21.74 12.69 17.84
#